data_335e41a517b041ba028fc40818101817
#
_entry.id   335e41a517b041ba028fc40818101817
#
_cell.length_a   1.000
_cell.length_b   1.000
_cell.length_c   1.000
_cell.angle_alpha   90.00
_cell.angle_beta   90.00
_cell.angle_gamma   90.00
#
_symmetry.space_group_name_H-M   'P 1'
#
loop_
_entity.id
_entity.type
_entity.pdbx_description
1 polymer ?
#
loop_
_entity_poly.entity_id
_entity_poly.type
_entity_poly.pdbx_seq_one_letter_code
_entity_poly.pdbx_strand_id
1 'polypeptide(L)'
;MVLYTPGRTTTYPDEPVEGGIRAFFLGGGDEVGNVGCILEDATGTRLLIDYGLAPTKPPKYPAECPPVDDVIITHAHIDHIGMAPWVASHQGARLHGSPLTASVSEVMWRDTYKVSKIEGYPLAWDRRDMDEALHSWVTHRMGEWFDIGAWRCRFHRAGHIPGAVMVEIETPEAKILWTGDMDTRDSPSVLGAKPVECDILFLEGTYGNRIHPKRMGEERKLVIVCLRLLTGAEQLSSRPLHLVGAKISYRSYAGRHLILRSITMVWAHA
;
A
#
# COMPACT_ATOMS: atom_id res chain seq x y z
N MET A 1 12.49 2.92 -24.09
CA MET A 1 11.27 3.63 -23.70
C MET A 1 10.15 2.61 -23.79
N VAL A 2 9.71 2.08 -22.67
CA VAL A 2 8.55 1.17 -22.62
C VAL A 2 7.33 2.08 -22.48
N LEU A 3 6.52 2.15 -23.56
CA LEU A 3 5.24 2.85 -23.50
C LEU A 3 4.32 2.04 -22.60
N TYR A 4 4.01 2.58 -21.43
CA TYR A 4 2.98 2.07 -20.56
C TYR A 4 1.61 2.33 -21.20
N THR A 5 0.85 1.28 -21.46
CA THR A 5 -0.52 1.37 -21.97
C THR A 5 -1.44 0.93 -20.84
N PRO A 6 -2.18 1.85 -20.19
CA PRO A 6 -3.14 1.47 -19.15
C PRO A 6 -4.21 0.56 -19.74
N GLY A 7 -4.60 -0.46 -19.00
CA GLY A 7 -5.63 -1.44 -19.42
C GLY A 7 -7.04 -0.87 -19.50
N ARG A 8 -7.25 0.38 -19.11
CA ARG A 8 -8.51 1.13 -19.22
C ARG A 8 -8.27 2.49 -19.88
N THR A 9 -9.05 2.80 -20.89
CA THR A 9 -9.02 4.07 -21.65
C THR A 9 -9.80 5.19 -20.93
N THR A 10 -9.72 5.28 -19.62
CA THR A 10 -10.34 6.39 -18.90
C THR A 10 -9.35 7.54 -18.88
N THR A 11 -9.59 8.53 -19.70
CA THR A 11 -8.78 9.75 -19.75
C THR A 11 -9.22 10.67 -18.61
N TYR A 12 -8.26 11.23 -17.87
CA TYR A 12 -8.56 12.27 -16.88
C TYR A 12 -9.20 13.48 -17.58
N PRO A 13 -10.30 14.05 -17.03
CA PRO A 13 -10.98 15.20 -17.67
C PRO A 13 -10.06 16.43 -17.69
N ASP A 14 -9.96 17.09 -18.86
CA ASP A 14 -9.18 18.33 -19.02
C ASP A 14 -9.92 19.57 -18.51
N GLU A 15 -11.26 19.46 -18.30
CA GLU A 15 -12.05 20.59 -17.85
C GLU A 15 -11.74 20.94 -16.39
N PRO A 16 -11.57 22.23 -16.05
CA PRO A 16 -11.39 22.69 -14.68
C PRO A 16 -12.55 22.25 -13.78
N VAL A 17 -12.27 22.08 -12.48
CA VAL A 17 -13.32 21.89 -11.48
C VAL A 17 -13.97 23.23 -11.19
N GLU A 18 -15.25 23.41 -11.52
CA GLU A 18 -15.97 24.69 -11.31
C GLU A 18 -16.43 24.89 -9.85
N GLY A 19 -16.49 23.79 -9.06
CA GLY A 19 -16.86 23.82 -7.65
C GLY A 19 -16.91 22.42 -7.06
N GLY A 20 -16.78 22.32 -5.73
CA GLY A 20 -16.67 21.06 -5.04
C GLY A 20 -15.33 20.34 -5.26
N ILE A 21 -15.31 19.05 -5.06
CA ILE A 21 -14.11 18.20 -5.17
C ILE A 21 -14.35 17.12 -6.21
N ARG A 22 -13.44 17.04 -7.17
CA ARG A 22 -13.37 15.91 -8.11
C ARG A 22 -12.52 14.80 -7.50
N ALA A 23 -13.05 13.59 -7.44
CA ALA A 23 -12.29 12.39 -7.14
C ALA A 23 -12.28 11.49 -8.38
N PHE A 24 -11.09 11.18 -8.90
CA PHE A 24 -10.92 10.37 -10.10
C PHE A 24 -10.02 9.18 -9.82
N PHE A 25 -10.59 7.98 -9.82
CA PHE A 25 -9.84 6.75 -9.58
C PHE A 25 -9.07 6.31 -10.83
N LEU A 26 -7.76 6.22 -10.70
CA LEU A 26 -6.86 5.64 -11.70
C LEU A 26 -6.85 4.11 -11.62
N GLY A 27 -7.16 3.57 -10.44
CA GLY A 27 -7.30 2.15 -10.14
C GLY A 27 -7.77 1.94 -8.71
N GLY A 28 -8.13 0.71 -8.35
CA GLY A 28 -8.56 0.35 -6.99
C GLY A 28 -9.97 0.82 -6.60
N GLY A 29 -10.72 1.49 -7.48
CA GLY A 29 -12.07 1.96 -7.19
C GLY A 29 -13.14 0.88 -7.27
N ASP A 30 -12.96 -0.12 -8.12
CA ASP A 30 -13.90 -1.23 -8.37
C ASP A 30 -13.20 -2.60 -8.33
N GLU A 31 -11.94 -2.62 -7.94
CA GLU A 31 -11.10 -3.83 -7.84
C GLU A 31 -10.09 -3.69 -6.70
N VAL A 32 -9.50 -4.80 -6.28
CA VAL A 32 -8.43 -4.83 -5.27
C VAL A 32 -7.08 -4.70 -5.97
N GLY A 33 -6.22 -3.84 -5.45
CA GLY A 33 -4.88 -3.57 -5.98
C GLY A 33 -4.81 -2.36 -6.91
N ASN A 34 -3.62 -2.04 -7.39
CA ASN A 34 -3.30 -0.89 -8.27
C ASN A 34 -4.01 0.42 -7.87
N VAL A 35 -4.04 0.71 -6.57
CA VAL A 35 -4.75 1.87 -6.02
C VAL A 35 -4.12 3.17 -6.50
N GLY A 36 -4.97 4.11 -6.93
CA GLY A 36 -4.58 5.46 -7.29
C GLY A 36 -5.81 6.33 -7.45
N CYS A 37 -5.83 7.49 -6.81
CA CYS A 37 -6.93 8.43 -6.92
C CYS A 37 -6.41 9.87 -6.98
N ILE A 38 -6.89 10.64 -7.96
CA ILE A 38 -6.68 12.08 -8.03
C ILE A 38 -7.82 12.77 -7.30
N LEU A 39 -7.47 13.64 -6.38
CA LEU A 39 -8.38 14.65 -5.82
C LEU A 39 -8.01 16.01 -6.40
N GLU A 40 -9.00 16.78 -6.81
CA GLU A 40 -8.81 18.13 -7.37
C GLU A 40 -9.99 19.03 -6.99
N ASP A 41 -9.73 20.30 -6.75
CA ASP A 41 -10.78 21.32 -6.49
C ASP A 41 -10.66 22.53 -7.41
N ALA A 42 -11.59 23.48 -7.24
CA ALA A 42 -11.65 24.71 -8.03
C ALA A 42 -10.45 25.66 -7.82
N THR A 43 -9.61 25.44 -6.79
CA THR A 43 -8.36 26.21 -6.60
C THR A 43 -7.26 25.76 -7.56
N GLY A 44 -7.47 24.64 -8.26
CA GLY A 44 -6.48 23.99 -9.11
C GLY A 44 -5.48 23.14 -8.31
N THR A 45 -5.68 22.99 -6.99
CA THR A 45 -4.90 22.04 -6.19
C THR A 45 -5.25 20.63 -6.61
N ARG A 46 -4.24 19.85 -6.99
CA ARG A 46 -4.36 18.46 -7.43
C ARG A 46 -3.43 17.59 -6.61
N LEU A 47 -3.97 16.54 -6.05
CA LEU A 47 -3.27 15.60 -5.20
C LEU A 47 -3.53 14.18 -5.67
N LEU A 48 -2.47 13.41 -5.91
CA LEU A 48 -2.56 11.97 -6.09
C LEU A 48 -2.47 11.28 -4.72
N ILE A 49 -3.38 10.37 -4.43
CA ILE A 49 -3.30 9.49 -3.24
C ILE A 49 -3.05 8.07 -3.71
N ASP A 50 -1.91 7.52 -3.28
CA ASP A 50 -1.33 6.25 -3.71
C ASP A 50 -1.15 6.16 -5.24
N TYR A 51 -0.22 5.33 -5.68
CA TYR A 51 -0.08 4.95 -7.08
C TYR A 51 0.60 3.59 -7.15
N GLY A 52 -0.23 2.56 -7.09
CA GLY A 52 0.19 1.20 -6.92
C GLY A 52 0.17 0.38 -8.20
N LEU A 53 0.63 -0.85 -8.10
CA LEU A 53 0.42 -1.88 -9.12
C LEU A 53 -0.15 -3.14 -8.45
N ALA A 54 -1.08 -3.81 -9.08
CA ALA A 54 -1.58 -5.09 -8.57
C ALA A 54 -0.52 -6.18 -8.81
N PRO A 55 -0.17 -6.98 -7.76
CA PRO A 55 0.90 -7.98 -7.84
C PRO A 55 0.46 -9.26 -8.56
N THR A 56 -0.16 -9.11 -9.74
CA THR A 56 -0.52 -10.20 -10.64
C THR A 56 0.66 -10.55 -11.55
N LYS A 57 0.54 -11.62 -12.34
CA LYS A 57 1.57 -12.05 -13.31
C LYS A 57 1.00 -12.05 -14.72
N PRO A 58 1.35 -11.08 -15.59
CA PRO A 58 2.13 -9.86 -15.32
C PRO A 58 1.39 -8.89 -14.37
N PRO A 59 2.08 -7.90 -13.77
CA PRO A 59 1.46 -6.88 -12.93
C PRO A 59 0.39 -6.11 -13.69
N LYS A 60 -0.71 -5.77 -12.99
CA LYS A 60 -1.72 -4.87 -13.53
C LYS A 60 -1.45 -3.46 -13.02
N TYR A 61 -1.47 -2.52 -13.94
CA TYR A 61 -1.17 -1.13 -13.68
C TYR A 61 -2.44 -0.29 -13.52
N PRO A 62 -2.41 0.82 -12.78
CA PRO A 62 -3.48 1.82 -12.79
C PRO A 62 -3.54 2.53 -14.14
N ALA A 63 -4.56 3.35 -14.35
CA ALA A 63 -4.63 4.26 -15.50
C ALA A 63 -3.50 5.29 -15.46
N GLU A 64 -3.22 5.92 -16.59
CA GLU A 64 -2.22 6.97 -16.71
C GLU A 64 -2.52 8.13 -15.77
N CYS A 65 -1.50 8.57 -15.03
CA CYS A 65 -1.61 9.67 -14.10
C CYS A 65 -1.45 11.00 -14.85
N PRO A 66 -2.40 11.94 -14.73
CA PRO A 66 -2.21 13.31 -15.22
C PRO A 66 -1.08 13.99 -14.44
N PRO A 67 -0.55 15.13 -14.89
CA PRO A 67 0.49 15.84 -14.18
C PRO A 67 0.09 16.18 -12.74
N VAL A 68 0.94 15.83 -11.79
CA VAL A 68 0.78 16.12 -10.35
C VAL A 68 2.13 16.54 -9.76
N ASP A 69 2.09 17.46 -8.79
CA ASP A 69 3.28 17.90 -8.08
C ASP A 69 3.48 17.14 -6.76
N ASP A 70 2.40 16.59 -6.21
CA ASP A 70 2.38 15.97 -4.89
C ASP A 70 1.60 14.65 -4.90
N VAL A 71 2.19 13.66 -4.23
CA VAL A 71 1.61 12.33 -4.05
C VAL A 71 1.64 11.99 -2.56
N ILE A 72 0.51 11.67 -1.97
CA ILE A 72 0.47 11.06 -0.63
C ILE A 72 0.48 9.56 -0.77
N ILE A 73 1.42 8.92 -0.09
CA ILE A 73 1.52 7.46 0.04
C ILE A 73 1.01 7.06 1.42
N THR A 74 -0.08 6.30 1.44
CA THR A 74 -0.71 5.88 2.70
C THR A 74 0.12 4.83 3.43
N HIS A 75 0.69 3.86 2.71
CA HIS A 75 1.54 2.82 3.29
C HIS A 75 2.37 2.09 2.21
N ALA A 76 3.26 1.21 2.63
CA ALA A 76 4.30 0.64 1.77
C ALA A 76 3.93 -0.69 1.07
N HIS A 77 2.65 -1.07 0.93
CA HIS A 77 2.28 -2.20 0.10
C HIS A 77 2.38 -1.85 -1.39
N ILE A 78 2.72 -2.83 -2.21
CA ILE A 78 3.05 -2.61 -3.63
C ILE A 78 1.85 -2.12 -4.45
N ASP A 79 0.66 -2.46 -4.06
CA ASP A 79 -0.59 -2.01 -4.65
C ASP A 79 -0.96 -0.56 -4.29
N HIS A 80 -0.15 0.09 -3.45
CA HIS A 80 -0.21 1.52 -3.10
C HIS A 80 1.02 2.31 -3.57
N ILE A 81 2.21 1.67 -3.62
CA ILE A 81 3.46 2.35 -3.95
C ILE A 81 4.11 1.91 -5.26
N GLY A 82 3.55 0.90 -5.93
CA GLY A 82 4.23 0.21 -7.01
C GLY A 82 4.58 1.07 -8.21
N MET A 83 3.87 2.16 -8.42
CA MET A 83 4.09 3.13 -9.49
C MET A 83 4.65 4.47 -8.99
N ALA A 84 4.88 4.63 -7.68
CA ALA A 84 5.44 5.85 -7.12
C ALA A 84 6.83 6.21 -7.69
N PRO A 85 7.73 5.25 -8.00
CA PRO A 85 8.99 5.57 -8.68
C PRO A 85 8.77 6.25 -10.04
N TRP A 86 7.77 5.81 -10.80
CA TRP A 86 7.48 6.40 -12.10
C TRP A 86 7.01 7.85 -11.97
N VAL A 87 6.03 8.14 -11.10
CA VAL A 87 5.48 9.49 -10.99
C VAL A 87 6.51 10.45 -10.40
N ALA A 88 7.32 10.01 -9.44
CA ALA A 88 8.38 10.84 -8.85
C ALA A 88 9.47 11.19 -9.87
N SER A 89 9.93 10.23 -10.68
CA SER A 89 10.99 10.46 -11.67
C SER A 89 10.47 11.20 -12.91
N HIS A 90 9.34 10.78 -13.49
CA HIS A 90 8.89 11.33 -14.78
C HIS A 90 8.12 12.64 -14.64
N GLN A 91 7.52 12.91 -13.50
CA GLN A 91 6.78 14.16 -13.24
C GLN A 91 7.47 15.08 -12.24
N GLY A 92 8.52 14.60 -11.54
CA GLY A 92 9.19 15.34 -10.49
C GLY A 92 8.33 15.50 -9.22
N ALA A 93 7.34 14.65 -9.04
CA ALA A 93 6.39 14.73 -7.94
C ALA A 93 7.05 14.42 -6.58
N ARG A 94 6.66 15.17 -5.54
CA ARG A 94 7.08 14.92 -4.16
C ARG A 94 6.24 13.79 -3.56
N LEU A 95 6.89 12.86 -2.88
CA LEU A 95 6.22 11.75 -2.19
C LEU A 95 6.04 12.09 -0.70
N HIS A 96 4.81 12.28 -0.26
CA HIS A 96 4.47 12.56 1.14
C HIS A 96 4.05 11.27 1.85
N GLY A 97 4.64 10.98 3.00
CA GLY A 97 4.30 9.78 3.77
C GLY A 97 4.89 9.79 5.18
N SER A 98 4.62 8.74 5.95
CA SER A 98 5.29 8.58 7.24
C SER A 98 6.77 8.21 7.04
N PRO A 99 7.67 8.54 7.99
CA PRO A 99 9.09 8.16 7.91
C PRO A 99 9.29 6.65 7.73
N LEU A 100 8.42 5.84 8.34
CA LEU A 100 8.52 4.39 8.22
C LEU A 100 8.03 3.89 6.86
N THR A 101 6.97 4.46 6.31
CA THR A 101 6.52 4.18 4.94
C THR A 101 7.65 4.47 3.94
N ALA A 102 8.30 5.63 4.03
CA ALA A 102 9.43 5.98 3.16
C ALA A 102 10.58 4.94 3.25
N SER A 103 10.94 4.53 4.48
CA SER A 103 12.02 3.55 4.68
C SER A 103 11.68 2.16 4.16
N VAL A 104 10.43 1.71 4.33
CA VAL A 104 9.99 0.39 3.87
C VAL A 104 9.81 0.36 2.36
N SER A 105 9.41 1.48 1.74
CA SER A 105 9.23 1.59 0.28
C SER A 105 10.50 1.25 -0.48
N GLU A 106 11.68 1.63 0.00
CA GLU A 106 12.96 1.23 -0.61
C GLU A 106 13.08 -0.30 -0.71
N VAL A 107 12.79 -1.00 0.38
CA VAL A 107 12.86 -2.47 0.42
C VAL A 107 11.88 -3.09 -0.57
N MET A 108 10.65 -2.59 -0.60
CA MET A 108 9.58 -3.07 -1.47
C MET A 108 9.90 -2.84 -2.95
N TRP A 109 10.40 -1.66 -3.34
CA TRP A 109 10.77 -1.35 -4.72
C TRP A 109 11.96 -2.18 -5.19
N ARG A 110 13.00 -2.36 -4.33
CA ARG A 110 14.15 -3.23 -4.65
C ARG A 110 13.73 -4.68 -4.86
N ASP A 111 12.83 -5.19 -4.03
CA ASP A 111 12.30 -6.55 -4.17
C ASP A 111 11.43 -6.68 -5.44
N THR A 112 10.52 -5.74 -5.68
CA THR A 112 9.70 -5.70 -6.90
C THR A 112 10.55 -5.68 -8.17
N TYR A 113 11.60 -4.85 -8.19
CA TYR A 113 12.54 -4.80 -9.31
C TYR A 113 13.26 -6.14 -9.51
N LYS A 114 13.72 -6.77 -8.43
CA LYS A 114 14.35 -8.09 -8.48
C LYS A 114 13.38 -9.16 -8.99
N VAL A 115 12.17 -9.19 -8.46
CA VAL A 115 11.12 -10.15 -8.88
C VAL A 115 10.79 -9.97 -10.36
N SER A 116 10.64 -8.74 -10.84
CA SER A 116 10.36 -8.48 -12.26
C SER A 116 11.43 -9.05 -13.18
N LYS A 117 12.71 -8.96 -12.78
CA LYS A 117 13.83 -9.54 -13.56
C LYS A 117 13.82 -11.07 -13.53
N ILE A 118 13.47 -11.68 -12.42
CA ILE A 118 13.39 -13.16 -12.29
C ILE A 118 12.21 -13.71 -13.08
N GLU A 119 11.05 -13.05 -13.01
CA GLU A 119 9.81 -13.50 -13.65
C GLU A 119 9.71 -13.06 -15.13
N GLY A 120 10.60 -12.18 -15.59
CA GLY A 120 10.72 -11.79 -16.99
C GLY A 120 9.65 -10.79 -17.49
N TYR A 121 9.05 -9.99 -16.60
CA TYR A 121 8.15 -8.91 -17.01
C TYR A 121 8.78 -7.53 -16.79
N PRO A 122 8.58 -6.56 -17.72
CA PRO A 122 9.09 -5.21 -17.54
C PRO A 122 8.24 -4.46 -16.52
N LEU A 123 8.91 -3.62 -15.69
CA LEU A 123 8.25 -2.57 -14.92
C LEU A 123 8.18 -1.29 -15.74
N ALA A 124 7.25 -0.39 -15.39
CA ALA A 124 7.14 0.93 -16.00
C ALA A 124 8.28 1.88 -15.56
N TRP A 125 9.09 1.47 -14.59
CA TRP A 125 10.20 2.23 -14.02
C TRP A 125 11.44 1.34 -13.86
N ASP A 126 12.61 1.98 -13.76
CA ASP A 126 13.90 1.31 -13.62
C ASP A 126 14.61 1.69 -12.30
N ARG A 127 15.90 1.35 -12.19
CA ARG A 127 16.71 1.67 -11.00
C ARG A 127 16.91 3.17 -10.81
N ARG A 128 17.06 3.92 -11.87
CA ARG A 128 17.25 5.36 -11.80
C ARG A 128 15.98 6.03 -11.28
N ASP A 129 14.82 5.64 -11.81
CA ASP A 129 13.52 6.12 -11.35
C ASP A 129 13.32 5.84 -9.85
N MET A 130 13.70 4.63 -9.40
CA MET A 130 13.66 4.29 -7.99
C MET A 130 14.60 5.17 -7.15
N ASP A 131 15.83 5.39 -7.60
CA ASP A 131 16.79 6.23 -6.88
C ASP A 131 16.31 7.69 -6.82
N GLU A 132 15.70 8.23 -7.87
CA GLU A 132 15.06 9.55 -7.87
C GLU A 132 13.88 9.61 -6.89
N ALA A 133 13.02 8.59 -6.87
CA ALA A 133 11.91 8.51 -5.93
C ALA A 133 12.36 8.46 -4.46
N LEU A 134 13.48 7.81 -4.16
CA LEU A 134 14.05 7.80 -2.80
C LEU A 134 14.47 9.20 -2.33
N HIS A 135 14.82 10.10 -3.25
CA HIS A 135 15.17 11.48 -2.92
C HIS A 135 13.97 12.45 -2.91
N SER A 136 12.82 12.03 -3.43
CA SER A 136 11.61 12.87 -3.51
C SER A 136 10.74 12.83 -2.24
N TRP A 137 11.10 12.03 -1.23
CA TRP A 137 10.31 11.89 -0.01
C TRP A 137 10.32 13.15 0.85
N VAL A 138 9.12 13.59 1.23
CA VAL A 138 8.84 14.57 2.27
C VAL A 138 8.09 13.85 3.38
N THR A 139 8.74 13.57 4.51
CA THR A 139 8.12 12.77 5.57
C THR A 139 7.46 13.65 6.62
N HIS A 140 6.28 13.21 7.11
CA HIS A 140 5.50 13.89 8.12
C HIS A 140 5.20 12.98 9.30
N ARG A 141 5.18 13.54 10.51
CA ARG A 141 4.82 12.80 11.72
C ARG A 141 3.31 12.72 11.89
N MET A 142 2.85 11.69 12.58
CA MET A 142 1.45 11.56 12.95
C MET A 142 0.96 12.80 13.72
N GLY A 143 -0.19 13.35 13.31
CA GLY A 143 -0.80 14.49 13.95
C GLY A 143 -0.26 15.85 13.54
N GLU A 144 0.87 15.93 12.83
CA GLU A 144 1.40 17.19 12.30
C GLU A 144 0.64 17.63 11.06
N TRP A 145 0.32 18.92 10.99
CA TRP A 145 -0.26 19.54 9.79
C TRP A 145 0.84 19.92 8.79
N PHE A 146 0.56 19.71 7.51
CA PHE A 146 1.38 20.15 6.39
C PHE A 146 0.49 20.58 5.23
N ASP A 147 1.02 21.41 4.34
CA ASP A 147 0.26 22.01 3.26
C ASP A 147 0.60 21.35 1.91
N ILE A 148 -0.42 21.15 1.08
CA ILE A 148 -0.31 20.78 -0.34
C ILE A 148 -1.20 21.73 -1.13
N GLY A 149 -0.57 22.62 -1.93
CA GLY A 149 -1.28 23.68 -2.61
C GLY A 149 -2.09 24.53 -1.63
N ALA A 150 -3.42 24.63 -1.84
CA ALA A 150 -4.33 25.34 -0.97
C ALA A 150 -4.90 24.48 0.17
N TRP A 151 -4.52 23.21 0.25
CA TRP A 151 -5.07 22.27 1.21
C TRP A 151 -4.13 22.03 2.39
N ARG A 152 -4.71 21.68 3.55
CA ARG A 152 -3.97 21.25 4.73
C ARG A 152 -4.20 19.76 4.95
N CYS A 153 -3.13 19.04 5.18
CA CYS A 153 -3.15 17.58 5.36
C CYS A 153 -2.62 17.19 6.73
N ARG A 154 -3.12 16.10 7.29
CA ARG A 154 -2.64 15.52 8.55
C ARG A 154 -2.76 14.01 8.52
N PHE A 155 -1.73 13.32 9.05
CA PHE A 155 -1.73 11.87 9.14
C PHE A 155 -2.29 11.37 10.47
N HIS A 156 -3.14 10.34 10.38
CA HIS A 156 -3.65 9.55 11.50
C HIS A 156 -3.25 8.10 11.34
N ARG A 157 -3.24 7.34 12.45
CA ARG A 157 -2.92 5.89 12.39
C ARG A 157 -4.00 5.14 11.64
N ALA A 158 -3.61 4.31 10.70
CA ALA A 158 -4.50 3.42 9.98
C ALA A 158 -4.67 2.04 10.67
N GLY A 159 -3.72 1.62 11.51
CA GLY A 159 -3.80 0.34 12.22
C GLY A 159 -3.49 -0.89 11.37
N HIS A 160 -3.16 -0.73 10.10
CA HIS A 160 -2.95 -1.78 9.12
C HIS A 160 -1.54 -2.40 9.24
N ILE A 161 -0.51 -1.67 8.87
CA ILE A 161 0.90 -2.04 9.04
C ILE A 161 1.68 -0.90 9.72
N PRO A 162 2.89 -1.17 10.25
CA PRO A 162 3.74 -0.11 10.76
C PRO A 162 3.99 0.98 9.71
N GLY A 163 3.72 2.24 10.07
CA GLY A 163 3.85 3.38 9.16
C GLY A 163 2.59 3.74 8.37
N ALA A 164 1.59 2.85 8.29
CA ALA A 164 0.36 3.13 7.57
C ALA A 164 -0.43 4.29 8.19
N VAL A 165 -0.97 5.14 7.29
CA VAL A 165 -1.70 6.35 7.67
C VAL A 165 -3.07 6.42 7.01
N MET A 166 -4.04 6.95 7.76
CA MET A 166 -5.21 7.61 7.21
C MET A 166 -4.84 9.08 6.99
N VAL A 167 -5.40 9.70 5.97
CA VAL A 167 -5.11 11.09 5.60
C VAL A 167 -6.34 11.95 5.80
N GLU A 168 -6.27 12.89 6.72
CA GLU A 168 -7.24 13.97 6.86
C GLU A 168 -6.80 15.13 5.97
N ILE A 169 -7.71 15.62 5.14
CA ILE A 169 -7.45 16.69 4.17
C ILE A 169 -8.51 17.77 4.38
N GLU A 170 -8.09 18.96 4.78
CA GLU A 170 -8.95 20.13 4.84
C GLU A 170 -8.78 20.93 3.55
N THR A 171 -9.86 21.04 2.79
CA THR A 171 -9.96 21.86 1.60
C THR A 171 -10.90 23.04 1.86
N PRO A 172 -10.96 24.06 1.00
CA PRO A 172 -11.94 25.12 1.11
C PRO A 172 -13.41 24.64 1.07
N GLU A 173 -13.65 23.48 0.45
CA GLU A 173 -15.00 22.94 0.19
C GLU A 173 -15.46 21.93 1.26
N ALA A 174 -14.55 21.09 1.76
CA ALA A 174 -14.91 20.02 2.68
C ALA A 174 -13.68 19.46 3.41
N LYS A 175 -13.94 18.82 4.53
CA LYS A 175 -12.98 17.96 5.22
C LYS A 175 -13.12 16.52 4.72
N ILE A 176 -12.06 15.98 4.15
CA ILE A 176 -11.99 14.63 3.62
C ILE A 176 -11.20 13.74 4.56
N LEU A 177 -11.64 12.50 4.75
CA LEU A 177 -10.83 11.43 5.32
C LEU A 177 -10.63 10.33 4.29
N TRP A 178 -9.38 10.06 3.95
CA TRP A 178 -8.96 8.91 3.14
C TRP A 178 -8.34 7.86 4.07
N THR A 179 -8.92 6.65 4.12
CA THR A 179 -8.47 5.65 5.10
C THR A 179 -7.19 4.92 4.70
N GLY A 180 -6.85 4.85 3.41
CA GLY A 180 -5.97 3.80 2.93
C GLY A 180 -6.49 2.44 3.43
N ASP A 181 -5.63 1.46 3.53
CA ASP A 181 -5.97 0.20 4.20
C ASP A 181 -5.95 0.39 5.72
N MET A 182 -6.97 -0.09 6.43
CA MET A 182 -7.12 0.17 7.86
C MET A 182 -7.54 -1.04 8.68
N ASP A 183 -7.17 -1.06 9.96
CA ASP A 183 -7.75 -1.95 10.99
C ASP A 183 -8.03 -1.14 12.25
N THR A 184 -9.21 -1.28 12.81
CA THR A 184 -9.61 -0.60 14.06
C THR A 184 -9.13 -1.32 15.32
N ARG A 185 -8.60 -2.52 15.19
CA ARG A 185 -8.14 -3.36 16.28
C ARG A 185 -6.64 -3.19 16.50
N ASP A 186 -6.24 -3.16 17.77
CA ASP A 186 -4.83 -3.19 18.12
C ASP A 186 -4.20 -4.54 17.75
N SER A 187 -2.94 -4.47 17.29
CA SER A 187 -2.08 -5.62 17.05
C SER A 187 -0.80 -5.49 17.88
N PRO A 188 0.02 -6.55 18.00
CA PRO A 188 1.29 -6.46 18.71
C PRO A 188 2.25 -5.39 18.16
N SER A 189 2.14 -5.05 16.88
CA SER A 189 3.04 -4.12 16.19
C SER A 189 2.42 -2.76 15.89
N VAL A 190 1.08 -2.64 15.87
CA VAL A 190 0.38 -1.40 15.48
C VAL A 190 -0.86 -1.19 16.32
N LEU A 191 -1.08 0.05 16.74
CA LEU A 191 -2.33 0.46 17.36
C LEU A 191 -3.38 0.71 16.29
N GLY A 192 -4.61 0.25 16.53
CA GLY A 192 -5.74 0.38 15.61
C GLY A 192 -6.12 1.83 15.30
N ALA A 193 -6.74 2.02 14.15
CA ALA A 193 -7.30 3.29 13.72
C ALA A 193 -8.35 3.80 14.71
N LYS A 194 -8.46 5.13 14.82
CA LYS A 194 -9.50 5.79 15.59
C LYS A 194 -10.39 6.60 14.65
N PRO A 195 -11.68 6.76 14.97
CA PRO A 195 -12.55 7.62 14.19
C PRO A 195 -12.01 9.04 14.10
N VAL A 196 -12.12 9.62 12.90
CA VAL A 196 -11.81 11.03 12.62
C VAL A 196 -13.06 11.63 11.98
N GLU A 197 -13.48 12.79 12.46
CA GLU A 197 -14.63 13.50 11.92
C GLU A 197 -14.32 14.08 10.54
N CYS A 198 -15.20 13.88 9.57
CA CYS A 198 -15.06 14.35 8.21
C CYS A 198 -16.42 14.57 7.54
N ASP A 199 -16.43 15.36 6.46
CA ASP A 199 -17.60 15.58 5.61
C ASP A 199 -17.68 14.51 4.52
N ILE A 200 -16.52 14.09 4.00
CA ILE A 200 -16.40 13.08 2.94
C ILE A 200 -15.46 11.97 3.41
N LEU A 201 -15.93 10.73 3.36
CA LEU A 201 -15.16 9.55 3.74
C LEU A 201 -14.87 8.68 2.51
N PHE A 202 -13.58 8.48 2.21
CA PHE A 202 -13.12 7.41 1.32
C PHE A 202 -12.67 6.23 2.19
N LEU A 203 -13.52 5.21 2.25
CA LEU A 203 -13.32 4.03 3.08
C LEU A 203 -12.94 2.84 2.21
N GLU A 204 -11.87 2.11 2.59
CA GLU A 204 -11.54 0.85 1.94
C GLU A 204 -12.66 -0.19 2.12
N GLY A 205 -12.77 -1.08 1.13
CA GLY A 205 -13.79 -2.13 1.12
C GLY A 205 -13.24 -3.52 0.80
N THR A 206 -11.93 -3.75 0.95
CA THR A 206 -11.23 -4.99 0.58
C THR A 206 -11.90 -6.25 1.11
N TYR A 207 -12.41 -6.17 2.33
CA TYR A 207 -13.12 -7.28 2.99
C TYR A 207 -14.60 -6.99 3.28
N GLY A 208 -15.20 -6.01 2.62
CA GLY A 208 -16.58 -5.57 2.90
C GLY A 208 -17.65 -6.66 2.77
N ASN A 209 -17.38 -7.73 2.03
CA ASN A 209 -18.29 -8.87 1.83
C ASN A 209 -17.84 -10.16 2.53
N ARG A 210 -16.82 -10.12 3.43
CA ARG A 210 -16.25 -11.30 4.08
C ARG A 210 -16.26 -11.17 5.59
N ILE A 211 -16.56 -12.29 6.27
CA ILE A 211 -16.46 -12.38 7.73
C ILE A 211 -15.13 -13.06 8.08
N HIS A 212 -14.27 -12.34 8.79
CA HIS A 212 -13.01 -12.87 9.27
C HIS A 212 -13.21 -13.77 10.49
N PRO A 213 -12.41 -14.86 10.63
CA PRO A 213 -12.36 -15.64 11.85
C PRO A 213 -11.98 -14.78 13.06
N LYS A 214 -12.41 -15.18 14.26
CA LYS A 214 -12.00 -14.49 15.49
C LYS A 214 -10.48 -14.57 15.65
N ARG A 215 -9.79 -13.42 15.68
CA ARG A 215 -8.33 -13.28 15.75
C ARG A 215 -7.70 -14.16 16.84
N MET A 216 -8.23 -14.11 18.08
CA MET A 216 -7.72 -14.96 19.18
C MET A 216 -7.70 -16.46 18.85
N GLY A 217 -8.63 -16.94 18.03
CA GLY A 217 -8.66 -18.33 17.57
C GLY A 217 -7.50 -18.64 16.63
N GLU A 218 -7.21 -17.73 15.70
CA GLU A 218 -6.11 -17.89 14.74
C GLU A 218 -4.74 -17.73 15.40
N GLU A 219 -4.58 -16.80 16.32
CA GLU A 219 -3.37 -16.63 17.12
C GLU A 219 -3.06 -17.90 17.95
N ARG A 220 -4.08 -18.49 18.59
CA ARG A 220 -3.89 -19.79 19.30
C ARG A 220 -3.46 -20.89 18.36
N LYS A 221 -4.05 -21.02 17.19
CA LYS A 221 -3.65 -22.02 16.18
C LYS A 221 -2.19 -21.81 15.77
N LEU A 222 -1.78 -20.55 15.51
CA LEU A 222 -0.39 -20.23 15.17
C LEU A 222 0.57 -20.66 16.29
N VAL A 223 0.28 -20.30 17.54
CA VAL A 223 1.10 -20.68 18.71
C VAL A 223 1.23 -22.20 18.82
N ILE A 224 0.11 -22.94 18.69
CA ILE A 224 0.12 -24.39 18.74
C ILE A 224 1.01 -24.98 17.64
N VAL A 225 0.91 -24.48 16.41
CA VAL A 225 1.76 -24.93 15.30
C VAL A 225 3.23 -24.65 15.58
N CYS A 226 3.57 -23.43 16.03
CA CYS A 226 4.94 -23.08 16.38
C CYS A 226 5.50 -23.97 17.51
N LEU A 227 4.71 -24.22 18.56
CA LEU A 227 5.12 -25.10 19.66
C LEU A 227 5.35 -26.54 19.18
N ARG A 228 4.47 -27.09 18.36
CA ARG A 228 4.63 -28.45 17.78
C ARG A 228 5.89 -28.53 16.92
N LEU A 229 6.19 -27.53 16.12
CA LEU A 229 7.42 -27.44 15.32
C LEU A 229 8.67 -27.41 16.20
N LEU A 230 8.65 -26.62 17.27
CA LEU A 230 9.79 -26.48 18.19
C LEU A 230 10.03 -27.71 19.06
N THR A 231 8.98 -28.43 19.44
CA THR A 231 9.08 -29.63 20.30
C THR A 231 9.31 -30.90 19.51
N GLY A 232 9.32 -30.89 18.18
CA GLY A 232 9.48 -32.08 17.34
C GLY A 232 8.32 -33.07 17.45
N ALA A 233 7.16 -32.65 17.98
CA ALA A 233 6.01 -33.51 18.27
C ALA A 233 5.27 -34.00 17.02
N GLU A 234 5.65 -33.59 15.82
CA GLU A 234 5.17 -34.18 14.57
C GLU A 234 6.29 -34.17 13.51
N GLN A 235 6.54 -35.35 12.89
CA GLN A 235 7.13 -35.39 11.56
C GLN A 235 6.11 -34.75 10.60
N LEU A 236 6.30 -33.48 10.29
CA LEU A 236 5.43 -32.75 9.37
C LEU A 236 5.55 -33.40 7.99
N SER A 237 4.43 -33.94 7.52
CA SER A 237 4.29 -34.36 6.13
C SER A 237 4.70 -33.17 5.22
N SER A 238 5.29 -33.48 4.06
CA SER A 238 5.81 -32.53 3.07
C SER A 238 4.75 -31.57 2.45
N ARG A 239 3.58 -31.43 3.08
CA ARG A 239 2.51 -30.53 2.61
C ARG A 239 2.67 -29.15 3.25
N PRO A 240 2.68 -28.07 2.46
CA PRO A 240 2.70 -26.72 3.01
C PRO A 240 1.43 -26.49 3.84
N LEU A 241 1.62 -26.06 5.11
CA LEU A 241 0.52 -25.62 5.95
C LEU A 241 0.10 -24.23 5.45
N HIS A 242 -1.08 -24.16 4.86
CA HIS A 242 -1.70 -22.88 4.56
C HIS A 242 -2.41 -22.36 5.81
N LEU A 243 -1.76 -21.49 6.57
CA LEU A 243 -2.44 -20.62 7.51
C LEU A 243 -2.93 -19.40 6.72
N VAL A 244 -4.15 -18.97 6.99
CA VAL A 244 -4.71 -17.77 6.34
C VAL A 244 -3.73 -16.61 6.55
N GLY A 245 -3.11 -16.16 5.45
CA GLY A 245 -2.15 -15.05 5.45
C GLY A 245 -0.69 -15.39 5.78
N ALA A 246 -0.29 -16.66 5.98
CA ALA A 246 1.12 -16.98 6.18
C ALA A 246 1.51 -18.29 5.47
N LYS A 247 2.61 -18.27 4.72
CA LYS A 247 3.24 -19.44 4.14
C LYS A 247 4.50 -19.74 4.94
N ILE A 248 4.48 -20.84 5.72
CA ILE A 248 5.67 -21.32 6.42
C ILE A 248 6.35 -22.36 5.53
N SER A 249 7.53 -22.07 5.02
CA SER A 249 8.34 -23.06 4.32
C SER A 249 9.50 -23.50 5.23
N TYR A 250 9.68 -24.80 5.35
CA TYR A 250 10.81 -25.37 6.08
C TYR A 250 11.51 -26.40 5.19
N ARG A 251 12.81 -26.56 5.40
CA ARG A 251 13.61 -27.61 4.81
C ARG A 251 14.13 -28.49 5.95
N SER A 252 13.76 -29.75 5.96
CA SER A 252 14.35 -30.73 6.87
C SER A 252 15.76 -31.08 6.37
N TYR A 253 16.74 -30.91 7.27
CA TYR A 253 18.07 -31.53 7.09
C TYR A 253 18.20 -32.64 8.13
N ALA A 254 18.62 -33.80 7.68
CA ALA A 254 18.89 -34.95 8.55
C ALA A 254 20.01 -34.60 9.55
N GLY A 255 19.66 -34.47 10.84
CA GLY A 255 20.60 -34.24 11.94
C GLY A 255 20.15 -33.15 12.93
N ARG A 256 19.69 -33.58 14.02
CA ARG A 256 19.44 -33.03 15.39
C ARG A 256 19.32 -31.50 15.64
N HIS A 257 19.33 -30.61 14.67
CA HIS A 257 19.07 -29.19 14.89
C HIS A 257 18.13 -28.63 13.84
N LEU A 258 16.96 -28.18 14.26
CA LEU A 258 16.02 -27.44 13.43
C LEU A 258 16.54 -26.00 13.30
N ILE A 259 17.08 -25.65 12.14
CA ILE A 259 17.42 -24.26 11.84
C ILE A 259 16.22 -23.66 11.11
N LEU A 260 15.49 -22.80 11.81
CA LEU A 260 14.46 -21.94 11.21
C LEU A 260 15.20 -20.92 10.33
N ARG A 261 15.28 -21.14 9.00
CA ARG A 261 16.02 -20.26 8.09
C ARG A 261 15.23 -19.05 7.61
N SER A 262 13.90 -19.09 7.63
CA SER A 262 13.08 -17.90 7.38
C SER A 262 11.62 -18.14 7.75
N ILE A 263 10.99 -17.17 8.38
CA ILE A 263 9.54 -17.00 8.42
C ILE A 263 9.25 -15.92 7.39
N THR A 264 8.80 -16.33 6.22
CA THR A 264 8.31 -15.36 5.23
C THR A 264 6.81 -15.22 5.45
N MET A 265 6.36 -14.14 6.03
CA MET A 265 4.96 -13.77 6.01
C MET A 265 4.65 -13.22 4.62
N VAL A 266 4.04 -14.03 3.80
CA VAL A 266 3.45 -13.59 2.53
C VAL A 266 1.99 -13.34 2.81
N TRP A 267 1.59 -12.08 2.85
CA TRP A 267 0.19 -11.71 2.77
C TRP A 267 -0.29 -12.06 1.36
N ALA A 268 -0.91 -13.21 1.22
CA ALA A 268 -1.61 -13.53 -0.02
C ALA A 268 -2.98 -12.85 0.08
N HIS A 269 -3.16 -11.78 -0.66
CA HIS A 269 -4.49 -11.34 -1.04
C HIS A 269 -5.08 -12.45 -1.94
N ALA A 270 -6.11 -13.12 -1.47
CA ALA A 270 -6.92 -14.05 -2.24
C ALA A 270 -8.25 -13.37 -2.57
#